data_dd2228e53de4cfb45811e30e72bfba5a
#
_entry.id   dd2228e53de4cfb45811e30e72bfba5a
#
_cell.length_a   1.000
_cell.length_b   1.000
_cell.length_c   1.000
_cell.angle_alpha   90.00
_cell.angle_beta   90.00
_cell.angle_gamma   90.00
#
_symmetry.space_group_name_H-M   'P 1'
#
loop_
_entity.id
_entity.type
_entity.pdbx_description
1 polymer ?
#
loop_
_entity_poly.entity_id
_entity_poly.type
_entity_poly.pdbx_seq_one_letter_code
_entity_poly.pdbx_strand_id
1 'polypeptide(L)'
;MDLTPDSDVPKAPVDPSLYAESSLREKIIEHAFIADLLRVLWLRGRRDIEVLRTEVDRDGYDIVLHCNGIQRHVQLKSSYREATTARVDARTALEGKPSGCILWILFDQRTLELGPYLWFGGKPGERLPALGDKVARHSRPNAHRIKAGRPGLRTISRGRFTKLNTMDELITALFG
;
A
#
# COMPACT_ATOMS: atom_id res chain seq x y z
N MET A 1 -12.27 -22.01 -37.40
CA MET A 1 -12.71 -20.60 -37.31
C MET A 1 -12.15 -20.03 -36.03
N ASP A 2 -10.98 -19.44 -36.16
CA ASP A 2 -10.16 -19.00 -35.02
C ASP A 2 -10.54 -17.55 -34.70
N LEU A 3 -11.18 -17.33 -33.57
CA LEU A 3 -11.53 -16.01 -33.08
C LEU A 3 -10.48 -15.58 -32.05
N THR A 4 -9.38 -15.05 -32.55
CA THR A 4 -8.47 -14.26 -31.69
C THR A 4 -9.15 -12.98 -31.30
N PRO A 5 -9.25 -12.63 -30.00
CA PRO A 5 -9.75 -11.32 -29.60
C PRO A 5 -8.66 -10.27 -29.88
N ASP A 6 -8.91 -9.44 -30.87
CA ASP A 6 -8.17 -8.23 -31.17
C ASP A 6 -8.35 -7.26 -30.01
N SER A 7 -7.33 -7.13 -29.17
CA SER A 7 -7.32 -6.27 -27.97
C SER A 7 -6.42 -5.05 -28.14
N ASP A 8 -6.54 -4.38 -29.28
CA ASP A 8 -5.88 -3.08 -29.47
C ASP A 8 -6.89 -1.93 -29.37
N VAL A 9 -7.53 -1.82 -28.21
CA VAL A 9 -8.30 -0.62 -27.87
C VAL A 9 -7.30 0.47 -27.50
N PRO A 10 -7.22 1.58 -28.25
CA PRO A 10 -6.29 2.66 -27.95
C PRO A 10 -6.57 3.17 -26.53
N LYS A 11 -5.54 3.12 -25.67
CA LYS A 11 -5.60 3.70 -24.33
C LYS A 11 -5.89 5.20 -24.48
N ALA A 12 -7.12 5.60 -24.15
CA ALA A 12 -7.45 7.02 -24.11
C ALA A 12 -6.48 7.76 -23.17
N PRO A 13 -6.10 9.00 -23.49
CA PRO A 13 -5.21 9.78 -22.65
C PRO A 13 -5.78 9.92 -21.24
N VAL A 14 -4.91 9.77 -20.25
CA VAL A 14 -5.30 9.93 -18.84
C VAL A 14 -5.58 11.38 -18.56
N ASP A 15 -6.73 11.67 -17.96
CA ASP A 15 -7.13 13.02 -17.59
C ASP A 15 -6.13 13.62 -16.58
N PRO A 16 -5.48 14.76 -16.87
CA PRO A 16 -4.56 15.42 -15.97
C PRO A 16 -5.17 15.83 -14.63
N SER A 17 -6.50 16.04 -14.55
CA SER A 17 -7.21 16.37 -13.31
C SER A 17 -7.10 15.26 -12.27
N LEU A 18 -6.93 14.00 -12.69
CA LEU A 18 -6.73 12.86 -11.80
C LEU A 18 -5.45 12.96 -10.94
N TYR A 19 -4.49 13.77 -11.35
CA TYR A 19 -3.29 14.04 -10.54
C TYR A 19 -3.55 15.10 -9.47
N ALA A 20 -4.45 16.06 -9.75
CA ALA A 20 -4.82 17.11 -8.80
C ALA A 20 -5.60 16.56 -7.60
N GLU A 21 -6.36 15.48 -7.79
CA GLU A 21 -7.22 14.85 -6.78
C GLU A 21 -6.53 13.68 -6.04
N SER A 22 -5.20 13.76 -5.86
CA SER A 22 -4.43 12.65 -5.27
C SER A 22 -4.93 12.26 -3.86
N SER A 23 -5.25 13.23 -3.01
CA SER A 23 -5.71 12.96 -1.64
C SER A 23 -7.08 12.28 -1.61
N LEU A 24 -8.02 12.70 -2.47
CA LEU A 24 -9.32 12.04 -2.60
C LEU A 24 -9.15 10.62 -3.11
N ARG A 25 -8.34 10.42 -4.14
CA ARG A 25 -8.05 9.10 -4.69
C ARG A 25 -7.42 8.17 -3.66
N GLU A 26 -6.45 8.64 -2.87
CA GLU A 26 -5.85 7.85 -1.79
C GLU A 26 -6.90 7.36 -0.81
N LYS A 27 -7.88 8.21 -0.47
CA LYS A 27 -9.00 7.82 0.40
C LYS A 27 -9.94 6.82 -0.27
N ILE A 28 -10.24 6.97 -1.55
CA ILE A 28 -11.04 5.99 -2.30
C ILE A 28 -10.34 4.61 -2.29
N ILE A 29 -9.04 4.56 -2.58
CA ILE A 29 -8.26 3.30 -2.59
C ILE A 29 -8.23 2.66 -1.20
N GLU A 30 -8.04 3.45 -0.13
CA GLU A 30 -8.09 2.95 1.25
C GLU A 30 -9.46 2.32 1.58
N HIS A 31 -10.56 3.02 1.23
CA HIS A 31 -11.91 2.52 1.48
C HIS A 31 -12.24 1.27 0.64
N ALA A 32 -11.85 1.26 -0.64
CA ALA A 32 -12.03 0.11 -1.51
C ALA A 32 -11.26 -1.11 -0.98
N PHE A 33 -10.01 -0.91 -0.53
CA PHE A 33 -9.21 -1.96 0.08
C PHE A 33 -9.90 -2.56 1.32
N ILE A 34 -10.35 -1.71 2.23
CA ILE A 34 -11.04 -2.15 3.45
C ILE A 34 -12.32 -2.91 3.09
N ALA A 35 -13.12 -2.39 2.14
CA ALA A 35 -14.35 -3.05 1.72
C ALA A 35 -14.10 -4.43 1.10
N ASP A 36 -13.09 -4.56 0.23
CA ASP A 36 -12.71 -5.83 -0.38
C ASP A 36 -12.18 -6.83 0.65
N LEU A 37 -11.34 -6.37 1.58
CA LEU A 37 -10.83 -7.20 2.68
C LEU A 37 -11.98 -7.74 3.54
N LEU A 38 -12.89 -6.88 3.98
CA LEU A 38 -14.03 -7.24 4.81
C LEU A 38 -14.96 -8.20 4.07
N ARG A 39 -15.23 -7.97 2.79
CA ARG A 39 -16.06 -8.83 1.94
C ARG A 39 -15.47 -10.25 1.83
N VAL A 40 -14.16 -10.37 1.56
CA VAL A 40 -13.52 -11.67 1.42
C VAL A 40 -13.48 -12.40 2.77
N LEU A 41 -13.17 -11.73 3.87
CA LEU A 41 -13.19 -12.32 5.21
C LEU A 41 -14.60 -12.79 5.59
N TRP A 42 -15.64 -11.99 5.30
CA TRP A 42 -17.02 -12.35 5.52
C TRP A 42 -17.41 -13.64 4.78
N LEU A 43 -17.07 -13.73 3.49
CA LEU A 43 -17.35 -14.91 2.66
C LEU A 43 -16.63 -16.16 3.17
N ARG A 44 -15.48 -16.00 3.83
CA ARG A 44 -14.73 -17.07 4.50
C ARG A 44 -15.27 -17.43 5.89
N GLY A 45 -16.35 -16.79 6.33
CA GLY A 45 -16.92 -16.98 7.67
C GLY A 45 -16.14 -16.32 8.81
N ARG A 46 -15.09 -15.52 8.50
CA ARG A 46 -14.30 -14.76 9.49
C ARG A 46 -14.99 -13.42 9.77
N ARG A 47 -15.54 -13.28 10.97
CA ARG A 47 -16.37 -12.12 11.38
C ARG A 47 -15.78 -11.36 12.56
N ASP A 48 -14.61 -11.74 13.01
CA ASP A 48 -13.88 -11.18 14.13
C ASP A 48 -12.90 -10.08 13.72
N ILE A 49 -13.09 -9.50 12.52
CA ILE A 49 -12.26 -8.43 11.98
C ILE A 49 -12.65 -7.07 12.58
N GLU A 50 -11.65 -6.37 13.10
CA GLU A 50 -11.76 -4.96 13.50
C GLU A 50 -10.83 -4.13 12.64
N VAL A 51 -11.29 -2.94 12.24
CA VAL A 51 -10.52 -1.97 11.48
C VAL A 51 -10.53 -0.65 12.23
N LEU A 52 -9.36 -0.23 12.70
CA LEU A 52 -9.18 1.06 13.36
C LEU A 52 -8.38 1.98 12.44
N ARG A 53 -8.75 3.24 12.39
CA ARG A 53 -8.03 4.28 11.64
C ARG A 53 -7.32 5.22 12.59
N THR A 54 -6.16 5.68 12.16
CA THR A 54 -5.48 6.74 12.90
C THR A 54 -6.05 8.10 12.49
N GLU A 55 -6.42 8.90 13.46
CA GLU A 55 -6.80 10.28 13.22
C GLU A 55 -5.57 11.15 12.93
N VAL A 56 -4.44 10.80 13.56
CA VAL A 56 -3.16 11.50 13.41
C VAL A 56 -2.07 10.52 13.00
N ASP A 57 -1.46 10.72 11.83
CA ASP A 57 -0.31 9.94 11.35
C ASP A 57 0.98 10.32 12.09
N ARG A 58 1.11 9.90 13.34
CA ARG A 58 2.32 10.10 14.14
C ARG A 58 3.29 8.94 14.00
N ASP A 59 2.78 7.73 14.05
CA ASP A 59 3.55 6.49 14.23
C ASP A 59 3.78 5.72 12.94
N GLY A 60 3.34 6.27 11.80
CA GLY A 60 3.67 5.76 10.47
C GLY A 60 2.81 4.61 9.99
N TYR A 61 1.64 4.40 10.57
CA TYR A 61 0.62 3.51 10.04
C TYR A 61 -0.69 4.28 9.83
N ASP A 62 -1.46 3.87 8.86
CA ASP A 62 -2.74 4.50 8.48
C ASP A 62 -3.92 3.77 9.13
N ILE A 63 -3.82 2.44 9.25
CA ILE A 63 -4.85 1.60 9.84
C ILE A 63 -4.24 0.52 10.75
N VAL A 64 -5.05 0.06 11.71
CA VAL A 64 -4.79 -1.16 12.48
C VAL A 64 -5.87 -2.16 12.11
N LEU A 65 -5.44 -3.36 11.77
CA LEU A 65 -6.32 -4.50 11.50
C LEU A 65 -6.16 -5.51 12.64
N HIS A 66 -7.26 -5.97 13.20
CA HIS A 66 -7.26 -7.05 14.18
C HIS A 66 -8.20 -8.18 13.71
N CYS A 67 -7.70 -9.40 13.62
CA CYS A 67 -8.47 -10.57 13.21
C CYS A 67 -7.84 -11.83 13.79
N ASN A 68 -8.63 -12.70 14.36
CA ASN A 68 -8.18 -13.98 14.93
C ASN A 68 -7.03 -13.83 15.95
N GLY A 69 -7.12 -12.83 16.82
CA GLY A 69 -6.09 -12.54 17.82
C GLY A 69 -4.80 -11.93 17.25
N ILE A 70 -4.71 -11.68 15.95
CA ILE A 70 -3.57 -11.09 15.28
C ILE A 70 -3.86 -9.63 14.99
N GLN A 71 -2.98 -8.75 15.47
CA GLN A 71 -3.03 -7.32 15.20
C GLN A 71 -1.96 -6.92 14.21
N ARG A 72 -2.31 -6.07 13.22
CA ARG A 72 -1.40 -5.51 12.22
C ARG A 72 -1.45 -3.99 12.20
N HIS A 73 -0.30 -3.34 12.30
CA HIS A 73 -0.16 -1.91 12.03
C HIS A 73 0.25 -1.73 10.58
N VAL A 74 -0.65 -1.22 9.76
CA VAL A 74 -0.48 -1.19 8.30
C VAL A 74 -0.25 0.24 7.82
N GLN A 75 0.91 0.49 7.18
CA GLN A 75 1.11 1.68 6.38
C GLN A 75 0.66 1.40 4.95
N LEU A 76 -0.27 2.19 4.46
CA LEU A 76 -0.79 2.07 3.10
C LEU A 76 0.04 2.94 2.13
N LYS A 77 0.30 2.41 0.97
CA LYS A 77 0.83 3.11 -0.19
C LYS A 77 0.02 2.72 -1.40
N SER A 78 -0.11 3.61 -2.36
CA SER A 78 -0.82 3.31 -3.61
C SER A 78 -0.09 3.85 -4.83
N SER A 79 -0.22 3.16 -5.95
CA SER A 79 0.27 3.60 -7.26
C SER A 79 -0.55 2.96 -8.37
N TYR A 80 -0.59 3.58 -9.53
CA TYR A 80 -1.13 2.95 -10.72
C TYR A 80 -0.33 1.69 -11.09
N ARG A 81 -0.99 0.68 -11.66
CA ARG A 81 -0.33 -0.57 -12.11
C ARG A 81 0.82 -0.29 -13.07
N GLU A 82 0.63 0.64 -13.99
CA GLU A 82 1.58 1.04 -15.03
C GLU A 82 2.59 2.10 -14.57
N ALA A 83 2.49 2.55 -13.31
CA ALA A 83 3.42 3.56 -12.81
C ALA A 83 4.85 3.01 -12.72
N THR A 84 5.79 3.82 -13.15
CA THR A 84 7.23 3.53 -13.05
C THR A 84 7.80 3.78 -11.65
N THR A 85 6.93 3.92 -10.64
CA THR A 85 7.31 4.17 -9.25
C THR A 85 8.19 3.03 -8.75
N ALA A 86 9.47 3.31 -8.57
CA ALA A 86 10.48 2.31 -8.20
C ALA A 86 10.69 2.19 -6.68
N ARG A 87 10.09 3.08 -5.89
CA ARG A 87 10.33 3.17 -4.43
C ARG A 87 9.21 3.92 -3.74
N VAL A 88 9.05 3.66 -2.44
CA VAL A 88 8.18 4.40 -1.53
C VAL A 88 8.93 4.79 -0.27
N ASP A 89 8.45 5.81 0.42
CA ASP A 89 9.00 6.23 1.70
C ASP A 89 8.12 5.70 2.84
N ALA A 90 8.77 5.17 3.88
CA ALA A 90 8.12 4.67 5.09
C ALA A 90 8.68 5.36 6.33
N ARG A 91 7.84 5.55 7.35
CA ARG A 91 8.26 6.12 8.63
C ARG A 91 9.03 5.09 9.46
N THR A 92 10.16 5.52 10.03
CA THR A 92 10.98 4.67 10.92
C THR A 92 10.23 4.28 12.20
N ALA A 93 9.27 5.10 12.65
CA ALA A 93 8.45 4.79 13.82
C ALA A 93 7.65 3.48 13.67
N LEU A 94 7.35 3.05 12.43
CA LEU A 94 6.67 1.79 12.17
C LEU A 94 7.49 0.56 12.60
N GLU A 95 8.84 0.64 12.59
CA GLU A 95 9.72 -0.46 13.05
C GLU A 95 9.49 -0.81 14.53
N GLY A 96 9.04 0.16 15.32
CA GLY A 96 8.70 -0.03 16.74
C GLY A 96 7.33 -0.62 17.00
N LYS A 97 6.48 -0.76 15.96
CA LYS A 97 5.11 -1.26 16.14
C LYS A 97 5.05 -2.78 16.06
N PRO A 98 4.29 -3.44 16.96
CA PRO A 98 4.05 -4.86 16.86
C PRO A 98 3.40 -5.21 15.52
N SER A 99 3.90 -6.24 14.85
CA SER A 99 3.37 -6.69 13.55
C SER A 99 3.22 -5.56 12.52
N GLY A 100 4.14 -4.58 12.51
CA GLY A 100 4.15 -3.51 11.53
C GLY A 100 4.34 -4.06 10.12
N CYS A 101 3.67 -3.45 9.14
CA CYS A 101 3.81 -3.82 7.73
C CYS A 101 3.50 -2.64 6.81
N ILE A 102 3.98 -2.74 5.58
CA ILE A 102 3.69 -1.77 4.52
C ILE A 102 2.97 -2.52 3.41
N LEU A 103 1.80 -2.05 3.06
CA LEU A 103 1.00 -2.54 1.96
C LEU A 103 0.97 -1.50 0.85
N TRP A 104 1.60 -1.83 -0.27
CA TRP A 104 1.59 -0.98 -1.45
C TRP A 104 0.61 -1.54 -2.47
N ILE A 105 -0.55 -0.90 -2.58
CA ILE A 105 -1.67 -1.29 -3.42
C ILE A 105 -1.43 -0.75 -4.83
N LEU A 106 -1.35 -1.64 -5.80
CA LEU A 106 -1.41 -1.25 -7.20
C LEU A 106 -2.87 -1.26 -7.64
N PHE A 107 -3.26 -0.30 -8.47
CA PHE A 107 -4.64 -0.19 -8.93
C PHE A 107 -4.71 0.25 -10.39
N ASP A 108 -5.80 -0.13 -11.04
CA ASP A 108 -6.10 0.34 -12.39
C ASP A 108 -6.54 1.80 -12.36
N GLN A 109 -5.95 2.64 -13.20
CA GLN A 109 -6.19 4.08 -13.20
C GLN A 109 -7.61 4.46 -13.62
N ARG A 110 -8.29 3.64 -14.41
CA ARG A 110 -9.61 3.92 -14.98
C ARG A 110 -10.74 3.36 -14.14
N THR A 111 -10.56 2.12 -13.67
CA THR A 111 -11.60 1.39 -12.94
C THR A 111 -11.45 1.48 -11.43
N LEU A 112 -10.25 1.90 -10.94
CA LEU A 112 -9.82 1.85 -9.55
C LEU A 112 -9.82 0.43 -8.96
N GLU A 113 -9.86 -0.60 -9.83
CA GLU A 113 -9.75 -1.99 -9.42
C GLU A 113 -8.39 -2.25 -8.76
N LEU A 114 -8.40 -2.87 -7.58
CA LEU A 114 -7.22 -3.08 -6.77
C LEU A 114 -6.45 -4.35 -7.15
N GLY A 115 -5.14 -4.32 -6.92
CA GLY A 115 -4.22 -5.42 -7.15
C GLY A 115 -3.36 -5.25 -8.40
N PRO A 116 -2.25 -5.98 -8.48
CA PRO A 116 -1.68 -6.78 -7.39
C PRO A 116 -1.23 -5.94 -6.20
N TYR A 117 -0.93 -6.60 -5.10
CA TYR A 117 -0.45 -5.98 -3.86
C TYR A 117 1.05 -6.23 -3.71
N LEU A 118 1.76 -5.26 -3.17
CA LEU A 118 3.17 -5.40 -2.82
C LEU A 118 3.28 -5.34 -1.29
N TRP A 119 3.79 -6.40 -0.71
CA TRP A 119 3.88 -6.63 0.72
C TRP A 119 5.30 -6.45 1.24
N PHE A 120 5.44 -5.70 2.32
CA PHE A 120 6.66 -5.59 3.09
C PHE A 120 6.31 -5.72 4.59
N GLY A 121 6.56 -6.89 5.15
CA GLY A 121 6.24 -7.21 6.54
C GLY A 121 6.74 -8.60 6.91
N GLY A 122 6.83 -8.87 8.20
CA GLY A 122 7.11 -10.20 8.76
C GLY A 122 5.83 -11.05 8.88
N LYS A 123 5.97 -12.26 9.42
CA LYS A 123 4.84 -13.10 9.81
C LYS A 123 4.00 -12.41 10.90
N PRO A 124 2.75 -12.87 11.15
CA PRO A 124 1.98 -12.41 12.30
C PRO A 124 2.77 -12.47 13.60
N GLY A 125 2.77 -11.38 14.36
CA GLY A 125 3.54 -11.25 15.61
C GLY A 125 5.00 -10.81 15.45
N GLU A 126 5.60 -10.93 14.27
CA GLU A 126 6.95 -10.49 14.02
C GLU A 126 7.05 -8.97 13.81
N ARG A 127 8.21 -8.42 14.09
CA ARG A 127 8.49 -7.01 13.77
C ARG A 127 8.63 -6.80 12.27
N LEU A 128 8.43 -5.55 11.86
CA LEU A 128 8.73 -5.12 10.49
C LEU A 128 10.20 -5.44 10.17
N PRO A 129 10.51 -6.03 9.00
CA PRO A 129 11.87 -6.14 8.53
C PRO A 129 12.56 -4.78 8.47
N ALA A 130 13.86 -4.72 8.71
CA ALA A 130 14.61 -3.47 8.71
C ALA A 130 14.36 -2.66 7.43
N LEU A 131 13.98 -1.39 7.56
CA LEU A 131 13.70 -0.51 6.42
C LEU A 131 14.96 -0.21 5.59
N GLY A 132 16.14 -0.34 6.20
CA GLY A 132 17.43 -0.01 5.61
C GLY A 132 17.86 1.43 5.89
N ASP A 133 19.04 1.81 5.42
CA ASP A 133 19.69 3.07 5.82
C ASP A 133 19.41 4.25 4.89
N LYS A 134 18.72 4.01 3.76
CA LYS A 134 18.47 5.05 2.77
C LYS A 134 17.46 6.06 3.28
N VAL A 135 17.96 7.20 3.78
CA VAL A 135 17.12 8.32 4.22
C VAL A 135 16.36 8.93 3.04
N ALA A 136 15.08 9.13 3.21
CA ALA A 136 14.25 9.82 2.22
C ALA A 136 14.66 11.30 2.12
N ARG A 137 14.46 11.89 0.94
CA ARG A 137 14.76 13.30 0.67
C ARG A 137 13.50 14.04 0.22
N HIS A 138 13.45 15.33 0.50
CA HIS A 138 12.35 16.16 -0.01
C HIS A 138 12.27 16.09 -1.54
N SER A 139 11.05 16.09 -2.07
CA SER A 139 10.82 16.10 -3.52
C SER A 139 11.31 17.39 -4.17
N ARG A 140 11.12 18.53 -3.48
CA ARG A 140 11.56 19.85 -3.94
C ARG A 140 12.88 20.24 -3.26
N PRO A 141 13.86 20.79 -4.01
CA PRO A 141 15.06 21.34 -3.41
C PRO A 141 14.74 22.65 -2.65
N ASN A 142 15.58 22.97 -1.66
CA ASN A 142 15.54 24.27 -0.98
C ASN A 142 16.11 25.40 -1.88
N ALA A 143 16.16 26.63 -1.35
CA ALA A 143 16.73 27.81 -2.03
C ALA A 143 18.18 27.59 -2.54
N HIS A 144 18.94 26.70 -1.90
CA HIS A 144 20.30 26.34 -2.29
C HIS A 144 20.37 25.12 -3.24
N ARG A 145 19.25 24.70 -3.86
CA ARG A 145 19.12 23.52 -4.73
C ARG A 145 19.47 22.19 -4.06
N ILE A 146 19.50 22.12 -2.74
CA ILE A 146 19.80 20.91 -1.97
C ILE A 146 18.48 20.26 -1.54
N LYS A 147 18.33 18.96 -1.81
CA LYS A 147 17.23 18.15 -1.28
C LYS A 147 17.59 17.69 0.11
N ALA A 148 17.07 18.37 1.12
CA ALA A 148 17.29 18.01 2.53
C ALA A 148 16.78 16.58 2.83
N GLY A 149 17.50 15.88 3.70
CA GLY A 149 17.10 14.57 4.20
C GLY A 149 15.89 14.68 5.14
N ARG A 150 15.10 13.60 5.20
CA ARG A 150 13.97 13.41 6.11
C ARG A 150 14.32 12.27 7.08
N PRO A 151 15.02 12.52 8.21
CA PRO A 151 15.62 11.46 9.05
C PRO A 151 14.61 10.45 9.60
N GLY A 152 13.34 10.85 9.78
CA GLY A 152 12.24 9.96 10.20
C GLY A 152 11.65 9.10 9.08
N LEU A 153 12.20 9.14 7.87
CA LEU A 153 11.71 8.36 6.73
C LEU A 153 12.85 7.56 6.07
N ARG A 154 12.51 6.36 5.62
CA ARG A 154 13.39 5.50 4.81
C ARG A 154 12.77 5.22 3.46
N THR A 155 13.59 5.28 2.43
CA THR A 155 13.18 4.93 1.07
C THR A 155 13.40 3.44 0.84
N ILE A 156 12.33 2.73 0.50
CA ILE A 156 12.32 1.29 0.22
C ILE A 156 12.12 1.07 -1.26
N SER A 157 13.01 0.31 -1.89
CA SER A 157 12.87 -0.05 -3.31
C SER A 157 11.76 -1.08 -3.52
N ARG A 158 11.07 -1.00 -4.67
CA ARG A 158 10.00 -1.92 -5.06
C ARG A 158 10.44 -3.39 -5.03
N GLY A 159 11.68 -3.67 -5.39
CA GLY A 159 12.23 -5.04 -5.39
C GLY A 159 12.36 -5.69 -4.00
N ARG A 160 12.18 -4.93 -2.92
CA ARG A 160 12.14 -5.47 -1.55
C ARG A 160 10.76 -5.94 -1.11
N PHE A 161 9.74 -5.67 -1.91
CA PHE A 161 8.38 -6.08 -1.64
C PHE A 161 8.09 -7.45 -2.27
N THR A 162 7.38 -8.29 -1.56
CA THR A 162 6.80 -9.52 -2.11
C THR A 162 5.54 -9.17 -2.87
N LYS A 163 5.43 -9.62 -4.12
CA LYS A 163 4.21 -9.44 -4.91
C LYS A 163 3.18 -10.49 -4.52
N LEU A 164 1.98 -10.05 -4.19
CA LEU A 164 0.80 -10.85 -3.91
C LEU A 164 -0.25 -10.53 -4.98
N ASN A 165 -0.74 -11.54 -5.68
CA ASN A 165 -1.60 -11.31 -6.84
C ASN A 165 -3.07 -11.23 -6.46
N THR A 166 -3.45 -11.80 -5.32
CA THR A 166 -4.85 -11.90 -4.88
C THR A 166 -5.05 -11.36 -3.46
N MET A 167 -6.31 -11.02 -3.14
CA MET A 167 -6.70 -10.69 -1.76
C MET A 167 -6.50 -11.89 -0.83
N ASP A 168 -6.62 -13.11 -1.32
CA ASP A 168 -6.43 -14.32 -0.54
C ASP A 168 -4.99 -14.50 -0.09
N GLU A 169 -4.02 -14.26 -0.99
CA GLU A 169 -2.60 -14.24 -0.64
C GLU A 169 -2.29 -13.12 0.37
N LEU A 170 -2.94 -11.96 0.22
CA LEU A 170 -2.77 -10.85 1.16
C LEU A 170 -3.34 -11.18 2.55
N ILE A 171 -4.51 -11.80 2.63
CA ILE A 171 -5.11 -12.23 3.90
C ILE A 171 -4.19 -13.24 4.60
N THR A 172 -3.57 -14.16 3.85
CA THR A 172 -2.58 -15.09 4.40
C THR A 172 -1.34 -14.37 4.93
N ALA A 173 -0.83 -13.36 4.23
CA ALA A 173 0.29 -12.55 4.70
C ALA A 173 -0.06 -11.71 5.93
N LEU A 174 -1.31 -11.23 6.04
CA LEU A 174 -1.81 -10.46 7.16
C LEU A 174 -2.04 -11.32 8.40
N PHE A 175 -2.70 -12.47 8.25
CA PHE A 175 -3.28 -13.19 9.39
C PHE A 175 -2.90 -14.68 9.48
N GLY A 176 -2.16 -15.21 8.51
CA GLY A 176 -1.78 -16.63 8.45
C GLY A 176 -2.82 -17.53 7.77
#